data_017ebe3ae07aeb301c7dc392e1a974d3
#
_entry.id   017ebe3ae07aeb301c7dc392e1a974d3
#
_cell.length_a   1.000
_cell.length_b   1.000
_cell.length_c   1.000
_cell.angle_alpha   90.00
_cell.angle_beta   90.00
_cell.angle_gamma   90.00
#
_symmetry.space_group_name_H-M   'P 1'
#
loop_
_entity.id
_entity.type
_entity.pdbx_description
1 polymer ?
#
loop_
_entity_poly.entity_id
_entity_poly.type
_entity_poly.pdbx_seq_one_letter_code
_entity_poly.pdbx_strand_id
1 'polypeptide(L)'
;MVQYTASDIIRQAKVVGKVSNINMTNFELCNSILNSEYQKLYDKIVMSNGASIKEEHFVTDEPFDIPEDCYHIIGVYSGKRLLSKSSPRQFIPGNYRIENNKILFDGCLPQDVWIKYSQLPQTLTAPDAPEEIKEDVKEVGLVTDKGFYFKDSNNLEKYYDFSSQEAVEKPFKSASNRFLDHTLELKDGVVTYNGTDVTYIFSRDDVDIISLRVSDPYAIVNYSDQRSFIFYGFEGADQLNWNESKGKETYGEVLGFTTNDLTGKGCIWKDENGDVWYTSYTPDTLLNYPSNTFFQLLIYRLAAALTALNGVQNQYLVEVQIPEAQVAFEEHLAKDNLNVVRMNNDL
;
A
#
# COMPACT_ATOMS: atom_id res chain seq x y z
N MET A 1 -11.66 16.28 -6.76
CA MET A 1 -11.13 15.20 -5.89
C MET A 1 -9.83 15.70 -5.32
N VAL A 2 -9.63 15.62 -4.02
CA VAL A 2 -8.40 16.03 -3.34
C VAL A 2 -7.55 14.78 -3.12
N GLN A 3 -6.23 14.90 -3.29
CA GLN A 3 -5.30 13.78 -3.20
C GLN A 3 -4.17 14.13 -2.22
N TYR A 4 -3.85 13.22 -1.34
CA TYR A 4 -2.70 13.28 -0.45
C TYR A 4 -2.02 11.91 -0.40
N THR A 5 -0.70 11.90 -0.37
CA THR A 5 0.02 10.68 -0.03
C THR A 5 0.07 10.48 1.49
N ALA A 6 0.32 9.25 1.95
CA ALA A 6 0.49 8.98 3.38
C ALA A 6 1.66 9.82 3.96
N SER A 7 2.75 9.99 3.20
CA SER A 7 3.88 10.86 3.57
C SER A 7 3.47 12.32 3.71
N ASP A 8 2.61 12.84 2.80
CA ASP A 8 2.12 14.20 2.90
C ASP A 8 1.30 14.42 4.17
N ILE A 9 0.42 13.47 4.49
CA ILE A 9 -0.41 13.52 5.70
C ILE A 9 0.49 13.54 6.95
N ILE A 10 1.47 12.63 7.02
CA ILE A 10 2.41 12.56 8.15
C ILE A 10 3.24 13.84 8.26
N ARG A 11 3.77 14.34 7.15
CA ARG A 11 4.55 15.59 7.12
C ARG A 11 3.75 16.78 7.62
N GLN A 12 2.51 16.93 7.15
CA GLN A 12 1.64 18.02 7.61
C GLN A 12 1.24 17.86 9.09
N ALA A 13 0.96 16.64 9.54
CA ALA A 13 0.67 16.38 10.94
C ALA A 13 1.85 16.75 11.86
N LYS A 14 3.10 16.49 11.42
CA LYS A 14 4.30 16.94 12.16
C LYS A 14 4.39 18.45 12.26
N VAL A 15 4.12 19.18 11.17
CA VAL A 15 4.15 20.65 11.16
C VAL A 15 3.08 21.21 12.10
N VAL A 16 1.85 20.71 12.00
CA VAL A 16 0.73 21.13 12.86
C VAL A 16 0.99 20.82 14.33
N GLY A 17 1.52 19.63 14.62
CA GLY A 17 1.87 19.20 15.98
C GLY A 17 3.11 19.88 16.54
N LYS A 18 3.89 20.62 15.72
CA LYS A 18 5.22 21.17 16.08
C LYS A 18 6.20 20.12 16.59
N VAL A 19 6.11 18.92 16.00
CA VAL A 19 6.93 17.75 16.37
C VAL A 19 8.02 17.48 15.34
N SER A 20 8.62 18.53 14.80
CA SER A 20 9.68 18.46 13.78
C SER A 20 10.94 17.69 14.23
N ASN A 21 11.17 17.61 15.54
CA ASN A 21 12.36 16.98 16.14
C ASN A 21 12.14 15.53 16.60
N ILE A 22 10.98 14.94 16.30
CA ILE A 22 10.85 13.50 16.52
C ILE A 22 11.77 12.84 15.51
N ASN A 23 12.88 12.29 15.98
CA ASN A 23 13.62 11.28 15.26
C ASN A 23 12.64 10.15 14.98
N MET A 24 12.01 10.21 13.82
CA MET A 24 11.05 9.20 13.38
C MET A 24 11.82 8.00 12.86
N THR A 25 12.62 7.44 13.71
CA THR A 25 13.23 6.13 13.53
C THR A 25 12.19 5.00 13.54
N ASN A 26 10.92 5.33 13.81
CA ASN A 26 9.85 4.35 13.84
C ASN A 26 8.68 4.77 12.94
N PHE A 27 8.90 4.67 11.63
CA PHE A 27 7.88 4.87 10.60
C PHE A 27 6.72 3.87 10.76
N GLU A 28 6.98 2.66 11.21
CA GLU A 28 5.95 1.66 11.52
C GLU A 28 4.95 2.20 12.54
N LEU A 29 5.43 2.87 13.58
CA LEU A 29 4.55 3.48 14.58
C LEU A 29 3.70 4.60 13.97
N CYS A 30 4.28 5.44 13.12
CA CYS A 30 3.53 6.50 12.45
C CYS A 30 2.49 5.96 11.48
N ASN A 31 2.85 4.95 10.70
CA ASN A 31 1.91 4.25 9.82
C ASN A 31 0.81 3.57 10.63
N SER A 32 1.14 2.94 11.76
CA SER A 32 0.16 2.31 12.65
C SER A 32 -0.85 3.33 13.20
N ILE A 33 -0.37 4.48 13.67
CA ILE A 33 -1.24 5.55 14.20
C ILE A 33 -2.07 6.17 13.07
N LEU A 34 -1.47 6.43 11.91
CA LEU A 34 -2.17 6.95 10.74
C LEU A 34 -3.32 6.02 10.35
N ASN A 35 -3.06 4.73 10.24
CA ASN A 35 -4.08 3.74 9.92
C ASN A 35 -5.18 3.66 10.98
N SER A 36 -4.82 3.75 12.27
CA SER A 36 -5.80 3.78 13.36
C SER A 36 -6.72 5.00 13.28
N GLU A 37 -6.19 6.19 13.02
CA GLU A 37 -7.01 7.39 12.87
C GLU A 37 -7.82 7.40 11.57
N TYR A 38 -7.24 6.91 10.48
CA TYR A 38 -7.93 6.72 9.21
C TYR A 38 -9.10 5.76 9.35
N GLN A 39 -8.93 4.62 10.02
CA GLN A 39 -9.99 3.65 10.27
C GLN A 39 -11.18 4.27 10.99
N LYS A 40 -10.94 5.06 12.04
CA LYS A 40 -12.00 5.75 12.79
C LYS A 40 -12.82 6.73 11.93
N LEU A 41 -12.17 7.38 10.95
CA LEU A 41 -12.85 8.27 10.00
C LEU A 41 -13.58 7.47 8.92
N TYR A 42 -12.97 6.38 8.47
CA TYR A 42 -13.58 5.51 7.47
C TYR A 42 -14.89 4.88 7.98
N ASP A 43 -14.93 4.47 9.24
CA ASP A 43 -16.17 3.98 9.88
C ASP A 43 -17.31 4.99 9.79
N LYS A 44 -17.00 6.29 10.02
CA LYS A 44 -18.00 7.37 9.87
C LYS A 44 -18.46 7.55 8.41
N ILE A 45 -17.52 7.44 7.46
CA ILE A 45 -17.82 7.50 6.01
C ILE A 45 -18.76 6.35 5.63
N VAL A 46 -18.44 5.13 6.07
CA VAL A 46 -19.27 3.94 5.81
C VAL A 46 -20.69 4.12 6.38
N MET A 47 -20.80 4.57 7.63
CA MET A 47 -22.10 4.80 8.27
C MET A 47 -22.94 5.87 7.57
N SER A 48 -22.30 6.82 6.88
CA SER A 48 -22.98 7.85 6.11
C SER A 48 -23.13 7.51 4.61
N ASN A 49 -22.94 6.25 4.22
CA ASN A 49 -22.98 5.79 2.83
C ASN A 49 -22.03 6.52 1.86
N GLY A 50 -20.99 7.16 2.39
CA GLY A 50 -19.98 7.88 1.62
C GLY A 50 -18.76 7.04 1.24
N ALA A 51 -18.73 5.75 1.59
CA ALA A 51 -17.64 4.85 1.29
C ALA A 51 -17.65 4.37 -0.18
N SER A 52 -16.53 3.82 -0.64
CA SER A 52 -16.50 3.09 -1.90
C SER A 52 -17.46 1.90 -1.84
N ILE A 53 -18.55 2.02 -2.58
CA ILE A 53 -19.61 1.01 -2.64
C ILE A 53 -19.36 0.13 -3.85
N LYS A 54 -19.41 -1.19 -3.62
CA LYS A 54 -19.32 -2.20 -4.65
C LYS A 54 -20.60 -3.01 -4.70
N GLU A 55 -20.95 -3.45 -5.89
CA GLU A 55 -22.07 -4.35 -6.12
C GLU A 55 -21.57 -5.59 -6.81
N GLU A 56 -21.87 -6.75 -6.25
CA GLU A 56 -21.52 -8.03 -6.85
C GLU A 56 -22.78 -8.86 -7.09
N HIS A 57 -22.82 -9.54 -8.24
CA HIS A 57 -23.92 -10.38 -8.69
C HIS A 57 -23.54 -11.85 -8.55
N PHE A 58 -24.41 -12.61 -7.93
CA PHE A 58 -24.23 -14.05 -7.73
C PHE A 58 -25.43 -14.80 -8.33
N VAL A 59 -25.12 -15.69 -9.24
CA VAL A 59 -26.08 -16.66 -9.81
C VAL A 59 -25.68 -18.03 -9.27
N THR A 60 -26.31 -18.43 -8.15
CA THR A 60 -25.94 -19.70 -7.51
C THR A 60 -27.13 -20.32 -6.79
N ASP A 61 -27.14 -21.63 -6.73
CA ASP A 61 -28.10 -22.42 -5.97
C ASP A 61 -27.58 -22.76 -4.55
N GLU A 62 -26.37 -22.29 -4.20
CA GLU A 62 -25.72 -22.58 -2.91
C GLU A 62 -25.41 -21.29 -2.13
N PRO A 63 -25.29 -21.39 -0.79
CA PRO A 63 -24.77 -20.30 0.04
C PRO A 63 -23.42 -19.82 -0.45
N PHE A 64 -23.19 -18.53 -0.50
CA PHE A 64 -21.93 -17.98 -1.02
C PHE A 64 -21.15 -17.22 0.05
N ASP A 65 -19.85 -17.20 -0.14
CA ASP A 65 -18.92 -16.49 0.75
C ASP A 65 -19.09 -14.98 0.62
N ILE A 66 -18.95 -14.28 1.74
CA ILE A 66 -18.88 -12.81 1.71
C ILE A 66 -17.58 -12.43 0.99
N PRO A 67 -17.61 -11.46 0.06
CA PRO A 67 -16.40 -11.00 -0.63
C PRO A 67 -15.28 -10.65 0.34
N GLU A 68 -14.05 -11.06 0.03
CA GLU A 68 -12.89 -10.85 0.90
C GLU A 68 -12.61 -9.36 1.16
N ASP A 69 -12.94 -8.49 0.21
CA ASP A 69 -12.82 -7.05 0.33
C ASP A 69 -14.05 -6.36 0.95
N CYS A 70 -15.01 -7.12 1.45
CA CYS A 70 -16.22 -6.60 2.10
C CYS A 70 -15.91 -6.13 3.52
N TYR A 71 -16.10 -4.84 3.77
CA TYR A 71 -16.05 -4.27 5.11
C TYR A 71 -17.40 -4.30 5.81
N HIS A 72 -18.45 -3.85 5.12
CA HIS A 72 -19.79 -3.80 5.66
C HIS A 72 -20.83 -4.04 4.57
N ILE A 73 -21.75 -4.97 4.81
CA ILE A 73 -22.86 -5.25 3.89
C ILE A 73 -23.94 -4.17 4.08
N ILE A 74 -24.16 -3.41 3.02
CA ILE A 74 -25.19 -2.36 2.98
C ILE A 74 -26.55 -2.98 2.67
N GLY A 75 -26.60 -3.98 1.79
CA GLY A 75 -27.82 -4.67 1.44
C GLY A 75 -27.59 -5.95 0.63
N VAL A 76 -28.51 -6.88 0.78
CA VAL A 76 -28.60 -8.08 -0.05
C VAL A 76 -29.93 -8.02 -0.78
N TYR A 77 -29.91 -8.21 -2.10
CA TYR A 77 -31.06 -8.07 -2.97
C TYR A 77 -31.33 -9.37 -3.72
N SER A 78 -32.61 -9.68 -3.93
CA SER A 78 -33.05 -10.68 -4.90
C SER A 78 -33.74 -9.95 -6.04
N GLY A 79 -33.10 -9.89 -7.20
CA GLY A 79 -33.49 -8.97 -8.26
C GLY A 79 -33.51 -7.51 -7.74
N LYS A 80 -34.66 -6.86 -7.78
CA LYS A 80 -34.82 -5.48 -7.26
C LYS A 80 -35.28 -5.42 -5.80
N ARG A 81 -35.55 -6.56 -5.14
CA ARG A 81 -36.08 -6.61 -3.78
C ARG A 81 -34.97 -6.67 -2.76
N LEU A 82 -34.89 -5.69 -1.86
CA LEU A 82 -34.06 -5.74 -0.68
C LEU A 82 -34.56 -6.84 0.27
N LEU A 83 -33.65 -7.74 0.67
CA LEU A 83 -33.91 -8.80 1.63
C LEU A 83 -33.61 -8.31 3.05
N SER A 84 -34.42 -8.75 4.01
CA SER A 84 -34.16 -8.47 5.42
C SER A 84 -33.19 -9.47 6.01
N LYS A 85 -32.34 -9.01 6.94
CA LYS A 85 -31.43 -9.88 7.68
C LYS A 85 -32.15 -10.55 8.83
N SER A 86 -32.15 -11.87 8.88
CA SER A 86 -32.65 -12.64 10.02
C SER A 86 -31.68 -12.65 11.19
N SER A 87 -32.20 -12.74 12.40
CA SER A 87 -31.38 -13.10 13.55
C SER A 87 -30.91 -14.56 13.41
N PRO A 88 -29.70 -14.92 13.89
CA PRO A 88 -29.19 -16.29 13.80
C PRO A 88 -30.09 -17.38 14.42
N ARG A 89 -31.04 -17.00 15.27
CA ARG A 89 -31.99 -17.89 15.94
C ARG A 89 -33.38 -17.90 15.35
N GLN A 90 -33.63 -17.10 14.31
CA GLN A 90 -34.96 -16.98 13.70
C GLN A 90 -34.86 -17.32 12.22
N PHE A 91 -35.63 -18.33 11.83
CA PHE A 91 -35.83 -18.68 10.43
C PHE A 91 -37.05 -17.92 9.90
N ILE A 92 -36.85 -16.99 8.98
CA ILE A 92 -37.92 -16.22 8.34
C ILE A 92 -37.81 -16.40 6.83
N PRO A 93 -38.74 -17.12 6.19
CA PRO A 93 -38.66 -17.37 4.75
C PRO A 93 -38.52 -16.08 3.93
N GLY A 94 -37.58 -16.08 3.00
CA GLY A 94 -37.28 -14.92 2.14
C GLY A 94 -36.35 -13.88 2.72
N ASN A 95 -35.78 -14.15 3.91
CA ASN A 95 -34.71 -13.36 4.49
C ASN A 95 -33.36 -14.04 4.29
N TYR A 96 -32.27 -13.34 4.67
CA TYR A 96 -30.93 -13.90 4.68
C TYR A 96 -30.33 -13.83 6.09
N ARG A 97 -29.33 -14.67 6.36
CA ARG A 97 -28.50 -14.62 7.56
C ARG A 97 -27.03 -14.78 7.19
N ILE A 98 -26.16 -14.39 8.10
CA ILE A 98 -24.71 -14.52 7.94
C ILE A 98 -24.22 -15.50 9.01
N GLU A 99 -23.60 -16.57 8.56
CA GLU A 99 -22.98 -17.58 9.42
C GLU A 99 -21.65 -18.04 8.80
N ASN A 100 -20.59 -18.12 9.59
CA ASN A 100 -19.27 -18.57 9.15
C ASN A 100 -18.75 -17.86 7.87
N ASN A 101 -18.90 -16.54 7.82
CA ASN A 101 -18.54 -15.69 6.66
C ASN A 101 -19.31 -16.02 5.37
N LYS A 102 -20.47 -16.69 5.48
CA LYS A 102 -21.35 -17.00 4.34
C LYS A 102 -22.71 -16.34 4.49
N ILE A 103 -23.28 -15.99 3.35
CA ILE A 103 -24.66 -15.56 3.25
C ILE A 103 -25.52 -16.80 2.97
N LEU A 104 -26.43 -17.06 3.88
CA LEU A 104 -27.43 -18.12 3.80
C LEU A 104 -28.82 -17.52 3.67
N PHE A 105 -29.68 -18.19 2.93
CA PHE A 105 -31.07 -17.77 2.77
C PHE A 105 -32.01 -18.64 3.55
N ASP A 106 -33.03 -18.03 4.15
CA ASP A 106 -34.05 -18.72 4.89
C ASP A 106 -35.15 -19.19 3.90
N GLY A 107 -35.14 -20.45 3.52
CA GLY A 107 -36.09 -21.04 2.57
C GLY A 107 -35.50 -21.28 1.19
N CYS A 108 -36.27 -21.01 0.14
CA CYS A 108 -35.78 -21.19 -1.23
C CYS A 108 -34.69 -20.17 -1.56
N LEU A 109 -33.60 -20.65 -2.13
CA LEU A 109 -32.52 -19.80 -2.62
C LEU A 109 -33.03 -18.90 -3.78
N PRO A 110 -32.81 -17.60 -3.71
CA PRO A 110 -33.09 -16.72 -4.84
C PRO A 110 -32.06 -16.99 -5.95
N GLN A 111 -32.54 -17.07 -7.20
CA GLN A 111 -31.68 -17.33 -8.35
C GLN A 111 -30.83 -16.14 -8.80
N ASP A 112 -31.17 -14.93 -8.34
CA ASP A 112 -30.55 -13.68 -8.78
C ASP A 112 -30.28 -12.83 -7.53
N VAL A 113 -29.06 -12.88 -7.02
CA VAL A 113 -28.68 -12.22 -5.79
C VAL A 113 -27.64 -11.16 -6.05
N TRP A 114 -27.90 -9.97 -5.55
CA TRP A 114 -26.95 -8.85 -5.55
C TRP A 114 -26.57 -8.50 -4.13
N ILE A 115 -25.26 -8.35 -3.90
CA ILE A 115 -24.76 -7.80 -2.64
C ILE A 115 -24.22 -6.41 -2.91
N LYS A 116 -24.69 -5.47 -2.11
CA LYS A 116 -24.14 -4.12 -2.06
C LYS A 116 -23.39 -3.95 -0.76
N TYR A 117 -22.12 -3.57 -0.84
CA TYR A 117 -21.27 -3.48 0.34
C TYR A 117 -20.23 -2.35 0.22
N SER A 118 -19.73 -1.89 1.37
CA SER A 118 -18.55 -1.03 1.40
C SER A 118 -17.30 -1.89 1.40
N GLN A 119 -16.30 -1.45 0.62
CA GLN A 119 -15.00 -2.12 0.57
C GLN A 119 -14.20 -1.87 1.85
N LEU A 120 -13.26 -2.77 2.14
CA LEU A 120 -12.26 -2.55 3.19
C LEU A 120 -11.47 -1.27 2.93
N PRO A 121 -11.14 -0.50 3.98
CA PRO A 121 -10.24 0.63 3.83
C PRO A 121 -8.87 0.16 3.36
N GLN A 122 -8.26 0.91 2.45
CA GLN A 122 -6.88 0.63 2.06
C GLN A 122 -5.93 0.87 3.23
N THR A 123 -4.89 0.06 3.35
CA THR A 123 -3.81 0.34 4.30
C THR A 123 -2.97 1.50 3.80
N LEU A 124 -2.79 2.50 4.65
CA LEU A 124 -1.95 3.66 4.35
C LEU A 124 -0.51 3.37 4.79
N THR A 125 0.42 3.53 3.89
CA THR A 125 1.84 3.35 4.14
C THR A 125 2.60 4.55 3.62
N ALA A 126 3.50 5.10 4.43
CA ALA A 126 4.48 6.09 4.02
C ALA A 126 5.86 5.42 4.03
N PRO A 127 6.69 5.64 3.01
CA PRO A 127 8.06 5.14 3.00
C PRO A 127 8.90 5.84 4.05
N ASP A 128 9.96 5.18 4.49
CA ASP A 128 11.00 5.84 5.27
C ASP A 128 11.65 6.97 4.46
N ALA A 129 12.12 7.99 5.14
CA ALA A 129 12.93 9.00 4.49
C ALA A 129 14.21 8.35 3.96
N PRO A 130 14.62 8.65 2.72
CA PRO A 130 15.90 8.17 2.20
C PRO A 130 17.05 8.63 3.11
N GLU A 131 18.01 7.74 3.31
CA GLU A 131 19.24 8.03 4.06
C GLU A 131 20.44 7.91 3.12
N GLU A 132 21.25 8.96 3.03
CA GLU A 132 22.43 9.02 2.17
C GLU A 132 23.52 8.09 2.67
N ILE A 133 24.06 7.27 1.77
CA ILE A 133 25.24 6.42 2.01
C ILE A 133 26.47 7.24 1.64
N LYS A 134 27.22 7.69 2.62
CA LYS A 134 28.45 8.49 2.44
C LYS A 134 29.68 7.66 2.05
N GLU A 135 29.46 6.48 1.52
CA GLU A 135 30.49 5.57 1.04
C GLU A 135 30.58 5.62 -0.48
N ASP A 136 31.78 5.41 -0.98
CA ASP A 136 32.00 5.25 -2.42
C ASP A 136 31.55 3.85 -2.84
N VAL A 137 30.33 3.74 -3.39
CA VAL A 137 29.72 2.48 -3.78
C VAL A 137 29.78 2.30 -5.29
N LYS A 138 30.61 1.38 -5.75
CA LYS A 138 30.76 1.01 -7.16
C LYS A 138 29.84 -0.14 -7.57
N GLU A 139 29.81 -1.20 -6.77
CA GLU A 139 29.07 -2.42 -7.04
C GLU A 139 28.36 -2.88 -5.78
N VAL A 140 27.06 -3.15 -5.87
CA VAL A 140 26.26 -3.68 -4.77
C VAL A 140 26.06 -5.17 -4.95
N GLY A 141 26.35 -5.94 -3.91
CA GLY A 141 26.14 -7.38 -3.84
C GLY A 141 24.87 -7.74 -3.09
N LEU A 142 24.99 -8.72 -2.16
CA LEU A 142 23.87 -9.17 -1.34
C LEU A 142 23.41 -8.05 -0.40
N VAL A 143 22.11 -7.74 -0.46
CA VAL A 143 21.43 -6.86 0.46
C VAL A 143 20.65 -7.70 1.47
N THR A 144 20.67 -7.31 2.73
CA THR A 144 19.96 -7.94 3.84
C THR A 144 19.17 -6.88 4.62
N ASP A 145 18.30 -7.30 5.52
CA ASP A 145 17.56 -6.42 6.44
C ASP A 145 18.48 -5.58 7.37
N LYS A 146 19.75 -5.98 7.53
CA LYS A 146 20.72 -5.33 8.43
C LYS A 146 21.77 -4.48 7.72
N GLY A 147 21.93 -4.65 6.41
CA GLY A 147 22.96 -3.98 5.64
C GLY A 147 23.22 -4.64 4.30
N PHE A 148 24.25 -4.19 3.60
CA PHE A 148 24.59 -4.72 2.29
C PHE A 148 26.07 -4.85 2.07
N TYR A 149 26.44 -5.77 1.18
CA TYR A 149 27.82 -5.98 0.73
C TYR A 149 28.05 -5.12 -0.52
N PHE A 150 29.21 -4.47 -0.59
CA PHE A 150 29.56 -3.66 -1.75
C PHE A 150 31.06 -3.66 -2.02
N LYS A 151 31.45 -3.22 -3.22
CA LYS A 151 32.81 -2.86 -3.57
C LYS A 151 32.89 -1.36 -3.82
N ASP A 152 33.93 -0.73 -3.33
CA ASP A 152 34.21 0.68 -3.63
C ASP A 152 34.95 0.84 -4.98
N SER A 153 35.26 2.09 -5.37
CA SER A 153 36.00 2.39 -6.62
C SER A 153 37.38 1.74 -6.70
N ASN A 154 37.97 1.42 -5.55
CA ASN A 154 39.27 0.73 -5.46
C ASN A 154 39.12 -0.80 -5.45
N ASN A 155 37.89 -1.32 -5.63
CA ASN A 155 37.49 -2.71 -5.52
C ASN A 155 37.73 -3.33 -4.11
N LEU A 156 37.79 -2.51 -3.06
CA LEU A 156 37.80 -3.00 -1.69
C LEU A 156 36.42 -3.54 -1.33
N GLU A 157 36.41 -4.73 -0.76
CA GLU A 157 35.18 -5.44 -0.36
C GLU A 157 34.74 -5.01 1.02
N LYS A 158 33.53 -4.49 1.12
CA LYS A 158 32.98 -3.89 2.35
C LYS A 158 31.56 -4.37 2.63
N TYR A 159 31.14 -4.21 3.87
CA TYR A 159 29.79 -4.39 4.34
C TYR A 159 29.34 -3.11 5.06
N TYR A 160 28.24 -2.54 4.62
CA TYR A 160 27.58 -1.39 5.27
C TYR A 160 26.48 -1.88 6.19
N ASP A 161 26.50 -1.45 7.44
CA ASP A 161 25.47 -1.77 8.44
C ASP A 161 24.50 -0.60 8.58
N PHE A 162 23.18 -0.87 8.37
CA PHE A 162 22.14 0.18 8.44
C PHE A 162 21.97 0.77 9.83
N SER A 163 22.27 0.02 10.89
CA SER A 163 22.06 0.49 12.27
C SER A 163 23.16 1.42 12.73
N SER A 164 24.41 1.10 12.43
CA SER A 164 25.58 1.94 12.81
C SER A 164 25.88 3.00 11.76
N GLN A 165 25.37 2.85 10.54
CA GLN A 165 25.71 3.70 9.37
C GLN A 165 27.22 3.72 9.07
N GLU A 166 27.89 2.59 9.29
CA GLU A 166 29.32 2.43 9.09
C GLU A 166 29.62 1.27 8.13
N ALA A 167 30.70 1.43 7.34
CA ALA A 167 31.21 0.37 6.49
C ALA A 167 32.42 -0.30 7.14
N VAL A 168 32.46 -1.62 7.07
CA VAL A 168 33.59 -2.44 7.53
C VAL A 168 34.08 -3.35 6.43
N GLU A 169 35.39 -3.63 6.38
CA GLU A 169 35.94 -4.59 5.42
C GLU A 169 35.39 -5.99 5.70
N LYS A 170 34.73 -6.58 4.71
CA LYS A 170 34.23 -7.95 4.73
C LYS A 170 34.26 -8.54 3.33
N PRO A 171 34.49 -9.87 3.19
CA PRO A 171 34.46 -10.55 1.91
C PRO A 171 33.12 -10.30 1.18
N PHE A 172 33.20 -9.95 -0.09
CA PHE A 172 32.06 -9.64 -0.93
C PHE A 172 31.12 -10.85 -1.10
N LYS A 173 29.86 -10.63 -0.97
CA LYS A 173 28.83 -11.61 -1.27
C LYS A 173 27.99 -11.10 -2.43
N SER A 174 27.97 -11.84 -3.52
CA SER A 174 27.14 -11.51 -4.68
C SER A 174 25.66 -11.63 -4.35
N ALA A 175 24.84 -10.80 -5.00
CA ALA A 175 23.41 -10.98 -5.01
C ALA A 175 23.05 -12.28 -5.75
N SER A 176 21.92 -12.88 -5.37
CA SER A 176 21.38 -14.02 -6.12
C SER A 176 20.71 -13.52 -7.40
N ASN A 177 20.86 -14.27 -8.49
CA ASN A 177 20.08 -14.09 -9.71
C ASN A 177 19.02 -15.20 -9.87
N ARG A 178 18.79 -16.00 -8.82
CA ARG A 178 17.77 -17.05 -8.82
C ARG A 178 16.41 -16.47 -8.56
N PHE A 179 15.47 -16.91 -9.35
CA PHE A 179 14.08 -16.53 -9.29
C PHE A 179 13.22 -17.80 -9.43
N LEU A 180 12.41 -18.13 -8.44
CA LEU A 180 11.58 -19.33 -8.42
C LEU A 180 12.38 -20.58 -8.87
N ASP A 181 13.50 -20.84 -8.23
CA ASP A 181 14.43 -21.96 -8.53
C ASP A 181 15.11 -21.94 -9.92
N HIS A 182 14.82 -20.96 -10.77
CA HIS A 182 15.44 -20.76 -12.07
C HIS A 182 16.31 -19.51 -12.09
N THR A 183 17.12 -19.38 -13.13
CA THR A 183 18.01 -18.23 -13.31
C THR A 183 17.32 -17.19 -14.19
N LEU A 184 17.22 -15.95 -13.68
CA LEU A 184 16.78 -14.78 -14.41
C LEU A 184 17.99 -13.88 -14.67
N GLU A 185 18.34 -13.67 -15.94
CA GLU A 185 19.55 -12.94 -16.34
C GLU A 185 19.25 -11.89 -17.40
N LEU A 186 19.98 -10.78 -17.32
CA LEU A 186 20.03 -9.76 -18.38
C LEU A 186 21.39 -9.84 -19.05
N LYS A 187 21.41 -10.03 -20.36
CA LYS A 187 22.61 -10.02 -21.19
C LYS A 187 22.33 -9.31 -22.51
N ASP A 188 23.14 -8.32 -22.82
CA ASP A 188 23.03 -7.54 -24.07
C ASP A 188 21.60 -6.99 -24.35
N GLY A 189 20.90 -6.55 -23.30
CA GLY A 189 19.53 -6.04 -23.38
C GLY A 189 18.44 -7.12 -23.47
N VAL A 190 18.83 -8.39 -23.46
CA VAL A 190 17.90 -9.52 -23.52
C VAL A 190 17.75 -10.13 -22.13
N VAL A 191 16.51 -10.21 -21.63
CA VAL A 191 16.19 -10.89 -20.38
C VAL A 191 15.86 -12.35 -20.67
N THR A 192 16.58 -13.26 -20.04
CA THR A 192 16.33 -14.70 -20.16
C THR A 192 15.91 -15.31 -18.84
N TYR A 193 14.92 -16.20 -18.86
CA TYR A 193 14.52 -17.03 -17.75
C TYR A 193 14.82 -18.49 -18.08
N ASN A 194 15.75 -19.07 -17.34
CA ASN A 194 16.28 -20.42 -17.60
C ASN A 194 16.67 -20.63 -19.09
N GLY A 195 17.33 -19.62 -19.67
CA GLY A 195 17.76 -19.61 -21.05
C GLY A 195 16.68 -19.31 -22.11
N THR A 196 15.45 -19.12 -21.72
CA THR A 196 14.35 -18.73 -22.63
C THR A 196 14.20 -17.20 -22.60
N ASP A 197 14.13 -16.57 -23.79
CA ASP A 197 13.92 -15.13 -23.90
C ASP A 197 12.53 -14.74 -23.41
N VAL A 198 12.50 -13.88 -22.40
CA VAL A 198 11.31 -13.31 -21.76
C VAL A 198 11.33 -11.78 -21.78
N THR A 199 12.15 -11.18 -22.63
CA THR A 199 12.35 -9.73 -22.71
C THR A 199 11.02 -8.99 -22.93
N TYR A 200 10.11 -9.56 -23.70
CA TYR A 200 8.80 -8.97 -23.99
C TYR A 200 7.96 -8.67 -22.74
N ILE A 201 8.21 -9.38 -21.62
CA ILE A 201 7.51 -9.16 -20.34
C ILE A 201 7.96 -7.84 -19.72
N PHE A 202 9.23 -7.53 -19.87
CA PHE A 202 9.90 -6.38 -19.23
C PHE A 202 10.09 -5.20 -20.18
N SER A 203 9.83 -5.38 -21.48
CA SER A 203 10.00 -4.33 -22.47
C SER A 203 8.99 -3.20 -22.28
N ARG A 204 9.47 -1.97 -22.47
CA ARG A 204 8.65 -0.76 -22.53
C ARG A 204 8.95 -0.02 -23.83
N ASP A 205 7.94 0.67 -24.35
CA ASP A 205 8.06 1.42 -25.61
C ASP A 205 9.18 2.48 -25.49
N ASP A 206 10.13 2.41 -26.43
CA ASP A 206 11.24 3.36 -26.60
C ASP A 206 12.22 3.50 -25.43
N VAL A 207 12.30 2.48 -24.54
CA VAL A 207 13.19 2.51 -23.37
C VAL A 207 13.98 1.22 -23.26
N ASP A 208 15.32 1.34 -23.15
CA ASP A 208 16.20 0.18 -23.00
C ASP A 208 16.29 -0.31 -21.54
N ILE A 209 16.41 -1.63 -21.36
CA ILE A 209 16.69 -2.24 -20.08
C ILE A 209 18.19 -2.11 -19.77
N ILE A 210 18.54 -1.38 -18.71
CA ILE A 210 19.93 -1.18 -18.31
C ILE A 210 20.43 -2.27 -17.37
N SER A 211 19.64 -2.59 -16.35
CA SER A 211 20.01 -3.60 -15.37
C SER A 211 18.82 -4.31 -14.77
N LEU A 212 19.08 -5.49 -14.24
CA LEU A 212 18.12 -6.35 -13.57
C LEU A 212 18.64 -6.72 -12.20
N ARG A 213 17.82 -6.61 -11.18
CA ARG A 213 18.09 -7.06 -9.81
C ARG A 213 17.02 -8.04 -9.36
N VAL A 214 17.44 -9.13 -8.78
CA VAL A 214 16.55 -10.22 -8.38
C VAL A 214 16.61 -10.41 -6.88
N SER A 215 15.44 -10.50 -6.26
CA SER A 215 15.23 -10.96 -4.89
C SER A 215 13.90 -11.68 -4.86
N ASP A 216 13.95 -13.00 -5.02
CA ASP A 216 12.78 -13.90 -5.16
C ASP A 216 11.68 -13.61 -4.11
N PRO A 217 10.40 -13.44 -4.49
CA PRO A 217 9.79 -13.56 -5.83
C PRO A 217 9.72 -12.25 -6.63
N TYR A 218 10.59 -11.29 -6.35
CA TYR A 218 10.60 -9.99 -6.99
C TYR A 218 11.78 -9.81 -7.91
N ALA A 219 11.57 -9.07 -8.99
CA ALA A 219 12.61 -8.56 -9.86
C ALA A 219 12.42 -7.06 -10.06
N ILE A 220 13.49 -6.29 -9.97
CA ILE A 220 13.50 -4.87 -10.32
C ILE A 220 14.27 -4.70 -11.63
N VAL A 221 13.60 -4.04 -12.57
CA VAL A 221 14.17 -3.69 -13.87
C VAL A 221 14.43 -2.20 -13.91
N ASN A 222 15.67 -1.82 -14.17
CA ASN A 222 16.08 -0.43 -14.35
C ASN A 222 16.14 -0.11 -15.83
N TYR A 223 15.61 1.04 -16.23
CA TYR A 223 15.49 1.49 -17.62
C TYR A 223 16.37 2.72 -17.91
N SER A 224 16.62 2.96 -19.20
CA SER A 224 17.49 4.05 -19.67
C SER A 224 16.95 5.45 -19.39
N ASP A 225 15.67 5.57 -19.07
CA ASP A 225 14.99 6.80 -18.66
C ASP A 225 15.08 7.08 -17.15
N GLN A 226 15.94 6.35 -16.43
CA GLN A 226 16.18 6.43 -14.98
C GLN A 226 15.00 5.96 -14.13
N ARG A 227 14.05 5.26 -14.71
CA ARG A 227 12.95 4.65 -13.98
C ARG A 227 13.28 3.20 -13.67
N SER A 228 12.75 2.73 -12.55
CA SER A 228 12.83 1.32 -12.15
C SER A 228 11.43 0.81 -11.85
N PHE A 229 11.17 -0.43 -12.25
CA PHE A 229 9.87 -1.08 -12.03
C PHE A 229 10.06 -2.41 -11.33
N ILE A 230 9.15 -2.70 -10.40
CA ILE A 230 9.12 -3.95 -9.65
C ILE A 230 8.14 -4.90 -10.32
N PHE A 231 8.62 -6.10 -10.57
CA PHE A 231 7.83 -7.21 -11.07
C PHE A 231 7.73 -8.29 -9.99
N TYR A 232 6.55 -8.86 -9.85
CA TYR A 232 6.31 -10.01 -9.00
C TYR A 232 6.02 -11.22 -9.88
N GLY A 233 6.83 -12.27 -9.73
CA GLY A 233 6.63 -13.52 -10.43
C GLY A 233 5.98 -14.57 -9.54
N PHE A 234 5.14 -15.39 -10.13
CA PHE A 234 4.52 -16.53 -9.46
C PHE A 234 4.35 -17.70 -10.43
N GLU A 235 4.45 -18.91 -9.92
CA GLU A 235 4.19 -20.11 -10.68
C GLU A 235 2.68 -20.30 -10.84
N GLY A 236 2.21 -20.38 -12.11
CA GLY A 236 0.87 -20.86 -12.46
C GLY A 236 0.90 -22.32 -12.84
N ALA A 237 -0.26 -22.93 -13.07
CA ALA A 237 -0.38 -24.37 -13.35
C ALA A 237 0.51 -24.91 -14.48
N ASP A 238 0.88 -24.07 -15.47
CA ASP A 238 1.72 -24.46 -16.62
C ASP A 238 2.69 -23.37 -17.10
N GLN A 239 2.72 -22.18 -16.48
CA GLN A 239 3.53 -21.06 -16.94
C GLN A 239 3.95 -20.14 -15.78
N LEU A 240 5.15 -19.57 -15.90
CA LEU A 240 5.57 -18.45 -15.07
C LEU A 240 4.74 -17.22 -15.42
N ASN A 241 4.01 -16.72 -14.45
CA ASN A 241 3.21 -15.52 -14.58
C ASN A 241 3.92 -14.35 -13.91
N TRP A 242 3.80 -13.18 -14.53
CA TRP A 242 4.37 -11.94 -14.04
C TRP A 242 3.26 -10.93 -13.82
N ASN A 243 3.23 -10.34 -12.64
CA ASN A 243 2.47 -9.14 -12.39
C ASN A 243 3.47 -7.99 -12.21
N GLU A 244 3.32 -6.95 -12.99
CA GLU A 244 3.89 -5.67 -12.63
C GLU A 244 3.31 -5.32 -11.26
N SER A 245 4.15 -5.31 -10.25
CA SER A 245 3.74 -4.93 -8.89
C SER A 245 3.26 -3.50 -8.99
N LYS A 246 1.94 -3.33 -8.97
CA LYS A 246 1.16 -2.13 -9.30
C LYS A 246 1.96 -0.85 -9.15
N GLY A 247 2.66 -0.52 -10.23
CA GLY A 247 3.12 0.79 -10.59
C GLY A 247 3.94 1.49 -9.52
N LYS A 248 5.12 0.97 -9.21
CA LYS A 248 6.08 1.81 -8.55
C LYS A 248 7.27 2.06 -9.42
N GLU A 249 7.13 3.20 -10.00
CA GLU A 249 8.20 4.00 -10.50
C GLU A 249 9.07 4.42 -9.31
N THR A 250 10.34 4.15 -9.37
CA THR A 250 11.31 4.60 -8.38
C THR A 250 12.05 5.81 -8.89
N TYR A 251 12.57 6.60 -7.99
CA TYR A 251 13.24 7.86 -8.32
C TYR A 251 14.74 7.68 -8.58
N GLY A 252 15.17 6.57 -9.14
CA GLY A 252 16.56 6.34 -9.46
C GLY A 252 16.87 4.89 -9.83
N GLU A 253 18.13 4.63 -10.19
CA GLU A 253 18.60 3.28 -10.49
C GLU A 253 18.69 2.45 -9.21
N VAL A 254 17.95 1.35 -9.11
CA VAL A 254 18.06 0.42 -7.98
C VAL A 254 19.29 -0.46 -8.16
N LEU A 255 20.20 -0.38 -7.20
CA LEU A 255 21.45 -1.13 -7.17
C LEU A 255 21.31 -2.49 -6.48
N GLY A 256 20.41 -2.60 -5.51
CA GLY A 256 20.13 -3.81 -4.76
C GLY A 256 18.94 -3.67 -3.82
N PHE A 257 18.33 -4.79 -3.44
CA PHE A 257 17.19 -4.80 -2.52
C PHE A 257 17.02 -6.18 -1.87
N THR A 258 16.18 -6.24 -0.83
CA THR A 258 15.72 -7.49 -0.21
C THR A 258 14.21 -7.66 -0.39
N THR A 259 13.70 -8.86 -0.17
CA THR A 259 12.25 -9.12 -0.14
C THR A 259 11.55 -8.40 1.01
N ASN A 260 12.28 -8.03 2.06
CA ASN A 260 11.77 -7.27 3.19
C ASN A 260 11.60 -5.77 2.91
N ASP A 261 12.08 -5.28 1.76
CA ASP A 261 12.00 -3.87 1.36
C ASP A 261 10.58 -3.37 1.16
N LEU A 262 9.63 -4.28 0.99
CA LEU A 262 8.22 -3.93 0.96
C LEU A 262 7.70 -3.50 2.35
N THR A 263 8.48 -3.77 3.41
CA THR A 263 8.11 -3.53 4.81
C THR A 263 9.18 -2.85 5.65
N GLY A 264 10.40 -2.63 5.11
CA GLY A 264 11.55 -2.09 5.87
C GLY A 264 12.64 -1.47 5.00
N LYS A 265 13.79 -1.15 5.62
CA LYS A 265 14.99 -0.67 4.92
C LYS A 265 15.68 -1.83 4.21
N GLY A 266 16.16 -1.60 3.03
CA GLY A 266 16.89 -2.64 2.28
C GLY A 266 17.00 -2.36 0.78
N CYS A 267 16.43 -1.27 0.29
CA CYS A 267 16.60 -0.82 -1.08
C CYS A 267 17.76 0.17 -1.18
N ILE A 268 18.76 -0.19 -1.95
CA ILE A 268 19.92 0.64 -2.29
C ILE A 268 19.70 1.17 -3.70
N TRP A 269 19.70 2.49 -3.86
CA TRP A 269 19.46 3.13 -5.13
C TRP A 269 20.36 4.34 -5.34
N LYS A 270 20.52 4.75 -6.58
CA LYS A 270 21.38 5.86 -7.01
C LYS A 270 20.51 6.92 -7.66
N ASP A 271 20.70 8.17 -7.26
CA ASP A 271 19.98 9.31 -7.84
C ASP A 271 20.64 9.84 -9.12
N GLU A 272 20.04 10.88 -9.70
CA GLU A 272 20.51 11.55 -10.90
C GLU A 272 21.92 12.18 -10.75
N ASN A 273 22.31 12.53 -9.52
CA ASN A 273 23.60 13.12 -9.21
C ASN A 273 24.70 12.06 -9.03
N GLY A 274 24.30 10.81 -8.91
CA GLY A 274 25.18 9.69 -8.62
C GLY A 274 25.32 9.38 -7.14
N ASP A 275 24.58 10.08 -6.27
CA ASP A 275 24.59 9.84 -4.83
C ASP A 275 23.81 8.56 -4.52
N VAL A 276 24.33 7.77 -3.57
CA VAL A 276 23.75 6.48 -3.21
C VAL A 276 22.93 6.62 -1.93
N TRP A 277 21.76 6.05 -1.98
CA TRP A 277 20.77 6.14 -0.91
C TRP A 277 20.29 4.76 -0.49
N TYR A 278 19.86 4.63 0.76
CA TYR A 278 19.07 3.50 1.17
C TYR A 278 17.73 3.94 1.75
N THR A 279 16.70 3.16 1.50
CA THR A 279 15.35 3.46 1.94
C THR A 279 14.49 2.22 1.98
N SER A 280 13.33 2.32 2.63
CA SER A 280 12.23 1.38 2.44
C SER A 280 11.63 1.54 1.05
N TYR A 281 11.37 0.41 0.39
CA TYR A 281 10.64 0.37 -0.87
C TYR A 281 9.12 0.36 -0.68
N THR A 282 8.67 0.64 0.54
CA THR A 282 7.25 0.73 0.88
C THR A 282 6.57 1.79 0.04
N PRO A 283 5.49 1.43 -0.65
CA PRO A 283 4.74 2.38 -1.44
C PRO A 283 4.20 3.54 -0.59
N ASP A 284 4.37 4.76 -1.08
CA ASP A 284 3.66 5.91 -0.52
C ASP A 284 2.21 5.86 -0.99
N THR A 285 1.31 5.47 -0.11
CA THR A 285 -0.08 5.23 -0.47
C THR A 285 -0.77 6.54 -0.80
N LEU A 286 -1.35 6.61 -2.00
CA LEU A 286 -2.18 7.73 -2.43
C LEU A 286 -3.62 7.55 -1.93
N LEU A 287 -4.09 8.49 -1.15
CA LEU A 287 -5.45 8.56 -0.67
C LEU A 287 -6.23 9.65 -1.41
N ASN A 288 -7.34 9.24 -2.01
CA ASN A 288 -8.23 10.11 -2.75
C ASN A 288 -9.54 10.29 -1.98
N TYR A 289 -9.96 11.52 -1.75
CA TYR A 289 -11.25 11.81 -1.14
C TYR A 289 -11.87 13.08 -1.76
N PRO A 290 -13.22 13.16 -1.88
CA PRO A 290 -13.87 14.31 -2.50
C PRO A 290 -13.65 15.64 -1.78
N SER A 291 -13.41 15.61 -0.47
CA SER A 291 -13.36 16.80 0.37
C SER A 291 -12.02 16.96 1.10
N ASN A 292 -11.54 18.21 1.15
CA ASN A 292 -10.37 18.57 1.95
C ASN A 292 -10.63 18.50 3.47
N THR A 293 -11.90 18.60 3.92
CA THR A 293 -12.25 18.51 5.35
C THR A 293 -11.90 17.17 5.96
N PHE A 294 -11.97 16.09 5.18
CA PHE A 294 -11.52 14.76 5.58
C PHE A 294 -10.01 14.75 5.89
N PHE A 295 -9.19 15.25 4.96
CA PHE A 295 -7.74 15.28 5.14
C PHE A 295 -7.33 16.19 6.30
N GLN A 296 -7.97 17.33 6.44
CA GLN A 296 -7.72 18.26 7.53
C GLN A 296 -7.99 17.60 8.90
N LEU A 297 -9.11 16.91 9.02
CA LEU A 297 -9.43 16.20 10.26
C LEU A 297 -8.45 15.04 10.53
N LEU A 298 -8.08 14.28 9.50
CA LEU A 298 -7.09 13.19 9.63
C LEU A 298 -5.73 13.72 10.07
N ILE A 299 -5.24 14.81 9.45
CA ILE A 299 -3.98 15.46 9.80
C ILE A 299 -4.00 15.96 11.26
N TYR A 300 -5.07 16.60 11.69
CA TYR A 300 -5.18 17.13 13.05
C TYR A 300 -5.22 16.00 14.09
N ARG A 301 -5.94 14.93 13.84
CA ARG A 301 -5.98 13.75 14.72
C ARG A 301 -4.62 13.07 14.80
N LEU A 302 -3.96 12.87 13.68
CA LEU A 302 -2.62 12.31 13.64
C LEU A 302 -1.63 13.22 14.38
N ALA A 303 -1.69 14.55 14.19
CA ALA A 303 -0.86 15.52 14.91
C ALA A 303 -1.05 15.42 16.43
N ALA A 304 -2.30 15.32 16.90
CA ALA A 304 -2.60 15.16 18.32
C ALA A 304 -2.05 13.84 18.88
N ALA A 305 -2.20 12.74 18.15
CA ALA A 305 -1.65 11.45 18.57
C ALA A 305 -0.12 11.46 18.63
N LEU A 306 0.56 12.06 17.64
CA LEU A 306 2.02 12.20 17.60
C LEU A 306 2.53 13.11 18.75
N THR A 307 1.85 14.21 19.07
CA THR A 307 2.22 15.07 20.19
C THR A 307 2.06 14.38 21.53
N ALA A 308 0.99 13.61 21.71
CA ALA A 308 0.73 12.84 22.92
C ALA A 308 1.82 11.79 23.20
N LEU A 309 2.34 11.13 22.17
CA LEU A 309 3.47 10.19 22.31
C LEU A 309 4.74 10.84 22.84
N ASN A 310 4.94 12.13 22.56
CA ASN A 310 6.09 12.89 23.10
C ASN A 310 5.83 13.49 24.47
N GLY A 311 4.74 13.16 25.12
CA GLY A 311 4.37 13.73 26.41
C GLY A 311 3.96 15.21 26.35
N VAL A 312 3.75 15.75 25.13
CA VAL A 312 3.30 17.13 24.91
C VAL A 312 1.85 17.11 24.46
N GLN A 313 0.96 17.77 25.19
CA GLN A 313 -0.42 17.92 24.79
C GLN A 313 -0.64 19.32 24.21
N ASN A 314 -1.01 19.39 22.93
CA ASN A 314 -1.41 20.64 22.30
C ASN A 314 -2.92 20.87 22.54
N GLN A 315 -3.24 21.59 23.63
CA GLN A 315 -4.65 21.85 24.01
C GLN A 315 -5.44 22.55 22.90
N TYR A 316 -4.87 23.52 22.23
CA TYR A 316 -5.55 24.24 21.15
C TYR A 316 -5.92 23.29 19.98
N LEU A 317 -5.05 22.36 19.64
CA LEU A 317 -5.32 21.35 18.62
C LEU A 317 -6.48 20.43 19.04
N VAL A 318 -6.48 19.96 20.28
CA VAL A 318 -7.45 18.98 20.79
C VAL A 318 -8.80 19.65 21.10
N GLU A 319 -8.82 20.84 21.70
CA GLU A 319 -10.04 21.49 22.19
C GLU A 319 -10.71 22.39 21.15
N VAL A 320 -9.98 22.86 20.14
CA VAL A 320 -10.52 23.79 19.13
C VAL A 320 -10.43 23.21 17.72
N GLN A 321 -9.24 22.93 17.20
CA GLN A 321 -9.05 22.60 15.79
C GLN A 321 -9.70 21.25 15.40
N ILE A 322 -9.56 20.22 16.23
CA ILE A 322 -10.17 18.91 15.96
C ILE A 322 -11.71 18.99 15.98
N PRO A 323 -12.37 19.58 17.01
CA PRO A 323 -13.82 19.77 17.00
C PRO A 323 -14.34 20.56 15.81
N GLU A 324 -13.71 21.68 15.45
CA GLU A 324 -14.09 22.48 14.27
C GLU A 324 -13.96 21.68 12.97
N ALA A 325 -12.85 21.01 12.76
CA ALA A 325 -12.63 20.16 11.58
C ALA A 325 -13.62 18.97 11.54
N GLN A 326 -13.98 18.42 12.70
CA GLN A 326 -14.96 17.35 12.80
C GLN A 326 -16.35 17.81 12.40
N VAL A 327 -16.80 18.97 12.87
CA VAL A 327 -18.09 19.57 12.47
C VAL A 327 -18.11 19.80 10.96
N ALA A 328 -17.06 20.40 10.39
CA ALA A 328 -16.98 20.65 8.95
C ALA A 328 -17.02 19.36 8.11
N PHE A 329 -16.39 18.29 8.60
CA PHE A 329 -16.42 16.99 7.95
C PHE A 329 -17.80 16.33 8.04
N GLU A 330 -18.46 16.37 9.21
CA GLU A 330 -19.81 15.82 9.41
C GLU A 330 -20.86 16.58 8.58
N GLU A 331 -20.74 17.90 8.45
CA GLU A 331 -21.58 18.68 7.54
C GLU A 331 -21.40 18.30 6.07
N HIS A 332 -20.16 17.98 5.66
CA HIS A 332 -19.87 17.50 4.30
C HIS A 332 -20.56 16.16 4.06
N LEU A 333 -20.40 15.19 4.97
CA LEU A 333 -21.06 13.89 4.88
C LEU A 333 -22.59 14.01 4.83
N ALA A 334 -23.18 14.93 5.61
CA ALA A 334 -24.62 15.16 5.60
C ALA A 334 -25.12 15.72 4.26
N LYS A 335 -24.35 16.61 3.61
CA LYS A 335 -24.67 17.16 2.28
C LYS A 335 -24.59 16.10 1.19
N ASP A 336 -23.62 15.22 1.23
CA ASP A 336 -23.48 14.13 0.26
C ASP A 336 -24.63 13.13 0.39
N ASN A 337 -25.06 12.81 1.60
CA ASN A 337 -26.24 11.96 1.84
C ASN A 337 -27.52 12.54 1.27
N LEU A 338 -27.72 13.85 1.39
CA LEU A 338 -28.89 14.53 0.81
C LEU A 338 -28.90 14.47 -0.72
N ASN A 339 -27.76 14.51 -1.36
CA ASN A 339 -27.63 14.39 -2.82
C ASN A 339 -27.94 12.95 -3.30
N VAL A 340 -27.49 11.93 -2.58
CA VAL A 340 -27.81 10.52 -2.87
C VAL A 340 -29.31 10.24 -2.73
N VAL A 341 -29.95 10.77 -1.70
CA VAL A 341 -31.41 10.62 -1.50
C VAL A 341 -32.22 11.33 -2.60
N ARG A 342 -31.77 12.49 -3.10
CA ARG A 342 -32.41 13.18 -4.22
C ARG A 342 -32.29 12.41 -5.53
N MET A 343 -31.12 11.86 -5.86
CA MET A 343 -30.91 11.04 -7.07
C MET A 343 -31.77 9.76 -7.08
N ASN A 344 -32.04 9.16 -5.91
CA ASN A 344 -32.88 7.97 -5.81
C ASN A 344 -34.40 8.25 -5.89
N ASN A 345 -34.81 9.49 -5.72
CA ASN A 345 -36.24 9.89 -5.85
C ASN A 345 -36.58 10.36 -7.26
N ASP A 346 -35.61 10.58 -8.13
CA ASP A 346 -35.81 11.02 -9.52
C ASP A 346 -35.69 9.84 -10.53
N LEU A 347 -35.64 8.58 -10.06
CA LEU A 347 -35.70 7.32 -10.81
C LEU A 347 -36.95 6.50 -10.47
#